data_e39332632165f8581bd3970bfbdbc7ea
#
_entry.id   e39332632165f8581bd3970bfbdbc7ea
#
_cell.length_a   1.000
_cell.length_b   1.000
_cell.length_c   1.000
_cell.angle_alpha   90.00
_cell.angle_beta   90.00
_cell.angle_gamma   90.00
#
_symmetry.space_group_name_H-M   'P 1'
#
loop_
_entity.id
_entity.type
_entity.pdbx_description
1 polymer ?
#
loop_
_entity_poly.entity_id
_entity_poly.type
_entity_poly.pdbx_seq_one_letter_code
_entity_poly.pdbx_strand_id
1 'polypeptide(L)'
;MTTVGLVGCGNWGSNILRDILRLNCRAYVADTDHQARQKALEMGAADVFCRADDLPDCDGYVVAVPIPDLTPACAGLLRHRKPIFSEKTLCLSLEDCDLLKGLGGSGYIFPMHKWHYHPGIEALRLVGQSGEIGMVEEVLTTRHAWVNDFHGGDVFWTQAVHDLTIVRHLLGYIPDAIRTIHVIENETRLPVEFTAVLGEKPVVVLSVSGRHCSKVSGVAIHGSRGAAMLHNAYDEHIVIRNESGERKIAIDTTLPLYLELREFVGYLEHGPPPRCNLTHAKEVTQALVSLRNKAGLPPLQRTHP
;
A
#
# COMPACT_ATOMS: atom_id res chain seq x y z
N MET A 1 18.33 -6.40 -20.85
CA MET A 1 17.19 -7.02 -20.09
C MET A 1 17.34 -6.54 -18.66
N THR A 2 16.34 -5.86 -18.17
CA THR A 2 16.33 -5.29 -16.81
C THR A 2 16.42 -6.39 -15.77
N THR A 3 17.27 -6.19 -14.76
CA THR A 3 17.51 -7.14 -13.67
C THR A 3 16.88 -6.63 -12.38
N VAL A 4 16.13 -7.49 -11.69
CA VAL A 4 15.44 -7.16 -10.44
C VAL A 4 15.80 -8.17 -9.36
N GLY A 5 16.28 -7.68 -8.21
CA GLY A 5 16.47 -8.48 -7.00
C GLY A 5 15.17 -8.45 -6.17
N LEU A 6 14.57 -9.61 -5.89
CA LEU A 6 13.41 -9.72 -5.01
C LEU A 6 13.83 -10.30 -3.66
N VAL A 7 13.58 -9.58 -2.57
CA VAL A 7 13.83 -10.03 -1.20
C VAL A 7 12.50 -10.39 -0.55
N GLY A 8 12.33 -11.67 -0.21
CA GLY A 8 11.09 -12.26 0.26
C GLY A 8 10.20 -12.77 -0.89
N CYS A 9 9.98 -14.09 -0.94
CA CYS A 9 9.16 -14.77 -1.97
C CYS A 9 8.09 -15.68 -1.35
N GLY A 10 7.54 -15.28 -0.21
CA GLY A 10 6.39 -15.93 0.40
C GLY A 10 5.13 -15.81 -0.47
N ASN A 11 3.95 -15.94 0.13
CA ASN A 11 2.67 -15.89 -0.61
C ASN A 11 2.50 -14.63 -1.46
N TRP A 12 2.86 -13.45 -0.90
CA TRP A 12 2.73 -12.20 -1.63
C TRP A 12 3.90 -11.97 -2.59
N GLY A 13 5.13 -12.25 -2.17
CA GLY A 13 6.32 -12.15 -3.03
C GLY A 13 6.24 -13.01 -4.29
N SER A 14 5.57 -14.18 -4.24
CA SER A 14 5.30 -15.00 -5.42
C SER A 14 4.45 -14.27 -6.47
N ASN A 15 3.47 -13.46 -6.06
CA ASN A 15 2.68 -12.65 -6.99
C ASN A 15 3.54 -11.54 -7.62
N ILE A 16 4.43 -10.93 -6.84
CA ILE A 16 5.40 -9.94 -7.32
C ILE A 16 6.35 -10.58 -8.32
N LEU A 17 6.93 -11.75 -8.00
CA LEU A 17 7.81 -12.48 -8.93
C LEU A 17 7.11 -12.78 -10.25
N ARG A 18 5.88 -13.31 -10.20
CA ARG A 18 5.09 -13.56 -11.41
C ARG A 18 4.97 -12.32 -12.29
N ASP A 19 4.67 -11.17 -11.70
CA ASP A 19 4.44 -9.94 -12.46
C ASP A 19 5.76 -9.31 -12.94
N ILE A 20 6.87 -9.43 -12.20
CA ILE A 20 8.23 -9.08 -12.66
C ILE A 20 8.60 -9.90 -13.90
N LEU A 21 8.35 -11.21 -13.89
CA LEU A 21 8.64 -12.08 -15.04
C LEU A 21 7.74 -11.75 -16.25
N ARG A 22 6.46 -11.41 -16.03
CA ARG A 22 5.55 -10.93 -17.10
C ARG A 22 6.00 -9.62 -17.73
N LEU A 23 6.78 -8.80 -17.00
CA LEU A 23 7.40 -7.57 -17.48
C LEU A 23 8.73 -7.82 -18.22
N ASN A 24 9.06 -9.10 -18.52
CA ASN A 24 10.27 -9.53 -19.18
C ASN A 24 11.57 -9.11 -18.45
N CYS A 25 11.53 -9.00 -17.13
CA CYS A 25 12.71 -8.79 -16.32
C CYS A 25 13.38 -10.11 -15.94
N ARG A 26 14.68 -10.07 -15.73
CA ARG A 26 15.43 -11.17 -15.12
C ARG A 26 15.39 -11.01 -13.61
N ALA A 27 14.74 -11.94 -12.91
CA ALA A 27 14.55 -11.89 -11.47
C ALA A 27 15.54 -12.78 -10.73
N TYR A 28 16.18 -12.22 -9.70
CA TYR A 28 16.99 -12.92 -8.70
C TYR A 28 16.25 -12.86 -7.37
N VAL A 29 16.11 -13.97 -6.65
CA VAL A 29 15.28 -14.05 -5.46
C VAL A 29 16.11 -14.40 -4.25
N ALA A 30 15.97 -13.63 -3.15
CA ALA A 30 16.51 -13.97 -1.84
C ALA A 30 15.36 -14.26 -0.87
N ASP A 31 15.40 -15.43 -0.23
CA ASP A 31 14.45 -15.82 0.83
C ASP A 31 15.16 -16.75 1.81
N THR A 32 14.88 -16.62 3.10
CA THR A 32 15.42 -17.53 4.13
C THR A 32 14.77 -18.91 4.10
N ASP A 33 13.52 -19.01 3.64
CA ASP A 33 12.81 -20.28 3.51
C ASP A 33 13.24 -21.03 2.26
N HIS A 34 13.68 -22.27 2.43
CA HIS A 34 14.10 -23.15 1.34
C HIS A 34 12.95 -23.47 0.36
N GLN A 35 11.72 -23.65 0.86
CA GLN A 35 10.57 -23.98 0.01
C GLN A 35 10.20 -22.77 -0.87
N ALA A 36 10.26 -21.55 -0.32
CA ALA A 36 10.03 -20.32 -1.08
C ALA A 36 11.09 -20.17 -2.21
N ARG A 37 12.36 -20.47 -1.94
CA ARG A 37 13.42 -20.44 -2.97
C ARG A 37 13.18 -21.47 -4.07
N GLN A 38 12.84 -22.72 -3.69
CA GLN A 38 12.55 -23.77 -4.67
C GLN A 38 11.38 -23.37 -5.58
N LYS A 39 10.30 -22.87 -4.99
CA LYS A 39 9.14 -22.37 -5.73
C LYS A 39 9.50 -21.21 -6.66
N ALA A 40 10.38 -20.30 -6.23
CA ALA A 40 10.82 -19.19 -7.07
C ALA A 40 11.56 -19.66 -8.33
N LEU A 41 12.44 -20.69 -8.21
CA LEU A 41 13.09 -21.32 -9.36
C LEU A 41 12.08 -21.96 -10.32
N GLU A 42 11.11 -22.69 -9.78
CA GLU A 42 10.04 -23.32 -10.58
C GLU A 42 9.17 -22.28 -11.32
N MET A 43 9.01 -21.10 -10.74
CA MET A 43 8.33 -19.98 -11.38
C MET A 43 9.14 -19.28 -12.47
N GLY A 44 10.45 -19.52 -12.55
CA GLY A 44 11.33 -18.93 -13.57
C GLY A 44 12.29 -17.85 -13.06
N ALA A 45 12.55 -17.78 -11.75
CA ALA A 45 13.65 -16.95 -11.24
C ALA A 45 14.98 -17.40 -11.85
N ALA A 46 15.85 -16.46 -12.17
CA ALA A 46 17.14 -16.74 -12.80
C ALA A 46 18.11 -17.46 -11.85
N ASP A 47 18.02 -17.12 -10.55
CA ASP A 47 18.74 -17.80 -9.47
C ASP A 47 18.12 -17.42 -8.11
N VAL A 48 18.49 -18.17 -7.06
CA VAL A 48 17.95 -17.96 -5.70
C VAL A 48 19.07 -17.98 -4.66
N PHE A 49 18.88 -17.18 -3.60
CA PHE A 49 19.87 -16.94 -2.54
C PHE A 49 19.21 -17.09 -1.17
N CYS A 50 19.98 -17.46 -0.15
CA CYS A 50 19.48 -17.53 1.23
C CYS A 50 19.39 -16.15 1.88
N ARG A 51 20.25 -15.20 1.48
CA ARG A 51 20.37 -13.87 2.08
C ARG A 51 20.27 -12.79 1.01
N ALA A 52 19.69 -11.64 1.38
CA ALA A 52 19.64 -10.48 0.50
C ALA A 52 21.05 -9.97 0.14
N ASP A 53 22.03 -10.18 1.01
CA ASP A 53 23.41 -9.78 0.80
C ASP A 53 24.13 -10.57 -0.31
N ASP A 54 23.63 -11.75 -0.63
CA ASP A 54 24.18 -12.64 -1.66
C ASP A 54 23.61 -12.36 -3.06
N LEU A 55 22.60 -11.46 -3.16
CA LEU A 55 22.03 -11.05 -4.42
C LEU A 55 23.10 -10.39 -5.32
N PRO A 56 23.12 -10.66 -6.63
CA PRO A 56 23.97 -9.93 -7.55
C PRO A 56 23.59 -8.44 -7.62
N ASP A 57 24.45 -7.63 -8.21
CA ASP A 57 24.11 -6.23 -8.48
C ASP A 57 23.00 -6.18 -9.55
N CYS A 58 21.82 -5.66 -9.17
CA CYS A 58 20.63 -5.55 -10.01
C CYS A 58 20.36 -4.08 -10.36
N ASP A 59 19.57 -3.85 -11.40
CA ASP A 59 19.14 -2.50 -11.77
C ASP A 59 18.23 -1.89 -10.69
N GLY A 60 17.49 -2.72 -9.96
CA GLY A 60 16.68 -2.34 -8.80
C GLY A 60 16.29 -3.53 -7.94
N TYR A 61 15.72 -3.24 -6.77
CA TYR A 61 15.32 -4.25 -5.79
C TYR A 61 13.85 -4.09 -5.41
N VAL A 62 13.17 -5.21 -5.17
CA VAL A 62 11.83 -5.26 -4.59
C VAL A 62 11.91 -5.97 -3.25
N VAL A 63 11.27 -5.41 -2.22
CA VAL A 63 11.29 -5.96 -0.85
C VAL A 63 9.88 -6.36 -0.45
N ALA A 64 9.67 -7.64 -0.15
CA ALA A 64 8.38 -8.24 0.20
C ALA A 64 8.50 -9.18 1.40
N VAL A 65 9.16 -8.73 2.44
CA VAL A 65 9.32 -9.42 3.73
C VAL A 65 8.19 -9.02 4.71
N PRO A 66 8.04 -9.70 5.86
CA PRO A 66 7.10 -9.28 6.91
C PRO A 66 7.30 -7.81 7.33
N ILE A 67 6.21 -7.15 7.76
CA ILE A 67 6.20 -5.71 8.08
C ILE A 67 7.35 -5.28 9.01
N PRO A 68 7.67 -5.99 10.11
CA PRO A 68 8.76 -5.59 11.01
C PRO A 68 10.14 -5.57 10.35
N ASP A 69 10.32 -6.34 9.27
CA ASP A 69 11.60 -6.53 8.59
C ASP A 69 11.80 -5.60 7.38
N LEU A 70 10.75 -4.87 6.95
CA LEU A 70 10.81 -4.01 5.75
C LEU A 70 11.86 -2.89 5.89
N THR A 71 11.82 -2.13 7.00
CA THR A 71 12.80 -1.06 7.25
C THR A 71 14.24 -1.58 7.29
N PRO A 72 14.58 -2.64 8.06
CA PRO A 72 15.93 -3.22 8.07
C PRO A 72 16.39 -3.72 6.69
N ALA A 73 15.52 -4.42 5.96
CA ALA A 73 15.86 -4.93 4.64
C ALA A 73 16.15 -3.79 3.64
N CYS A 74 15.31 -2.75 3.63
CA CYS A 74 15.54 -1.57 2.79
C CYS A 74 16.84 -0.84 3.18
N ALA A 75 17.11 -0.66 4.48
CA ALA A 75 18.34 -0.04 4.97
C ALA A 75 19.60 -0.80 4.49
N GLY A 76 19.57 -2.13 4.56
CA GLY A 76 20.68 -2.98 4.06
C GLY A 76 20.92 -2.84 2.55
N LEU A 77 19.87 -2.70 1.76
CA LEU A 77 19.95 -2.58 0.30
C LEU A 77 20.41 -1.19 -0.17
N LEU A 78 20.29 -0.14 0.64
CA LEU A 78 20.74 1.23 0.26
C LEU A 78 22.23 1.31 -0.09
N ARG A 79 23.07 0.36 0.38
CA ARG A 79 24.49 0.26 -0.01
C ARG A 79 24.69 0.13 -1.51
N HIS A 80 23.74 -0.49 -2.25
CA HIS A 80 23.81 -0.66 -3.70
C HIS A 80 23.54 0.62 -4.48
N ARG A 81 22.96 1.65 -3.84
CA ARG A 81 22.56 2.92 -4.49
C ARG A 81 21.67 2.70 -5.72
N LYS A 82 20.77 1.72 -5.64
CA LYS A 82 19.80 1.36 -6.67
C LYS A 82 18.39 1.60 -6.15
N PRO A 83 17.43 1.82 -7.05
CA PRO A 83 16.01 1.94 -6.65
C PRO A 83 15.53 0.72 -5.89
N ILE A 84 14.78 0.97 -4.81
CA ILE A 84 14.17 -0.05 -3.95
C ILE A 84 12.66 0.18 -3.95
N PHE A 85 11.89 -0.82 -4.36
CA PHE A 85 10.43 -0.81 -4.32
C PHE A 85 9.99 -1.71 -3.17
N SER A 86 9.47 -1.12 -2.09
CA SER A 86 9.20 -1.85 -0.85
C SER A 86 7.72 -2.05 -0.62
N GLU A 87 7.34 -3.27 -0.26
CA GLU A 87 6.00 -3.53 0.25
C GLU A 87 5.64 -2.60 1.41
N LYS A 88 4.33 -2.44 1.58
CA LYS A 88 3.74 -1.67 2.68
C LYS A 88 3.63 -2.57 3.93
N THR A 89 3.66 -2.09 5.12
CA THR A 89 3.91 -0.72 5.57
C THR A 89 5.39 -0.57 5.83
N LEU A 90 6.05 0.26 5.05
CA LEU A 90 7.51 0.39 5.03
C LEU A 90 8.09 0.75 6.39
N CYS A 91 7.45 1.66 7.12
CA CYS A 91 7.92 2.17 8.42
C CYS A 91 6.85 1.92 9.49
N LEU A 92 7.24 1.47 10.67
CA LEU A 92 6.37 1.30 11.83
C LEU A 92 6.40 2.49 12.79
N SER A 93 7.36 3.39 12.59
CA SER A 93 7.51 4.62 13.37
C SER A 93 8.07 5.75 12.51
N LEU A 94 8.05 6.97 13.02
CA LEU A 94 8.67 8.11 12.34
C LEU A 94 10.19 8.02 12.37
N GLU A 95 10.75 7.43 13.41
CA GLU A 95 12.17 7.14 13.56
C GLU A 95 12.66 6.22 12.44
N ASP A 96 11.86 5.23 12.02
CA ASP A 96 12.15 4.38 10.87
C ASP A 96 12.25 5.18 9.58
N CYS A 97 11.31 6.09 9.36
CA CYS A 97 11.33 6.97 8.19
C CYS A 97 12.56 7.89 8.19
N ASP A 98 12.90 8.44 9.36
CA ASP A 98 14.04 9.34 9.51
C ASP A 98 15.36 8.58 9.39
N LEU A 99 15.44 7.33 9.87
CA LEU A 99 16.57 6.42 9.64
C LEU A 99 16.81 6.20 8.15
N LEU A 100 15.78 5.77 7.40
CA LEU A 100 15.90 5.53 5.97
C LEU A 100 16.27 6.80 5.20
N LYS A 101 15.72 7.95 5.60
CA LYS A 101 16.08 9.26 5.04
C LYS A 101 17.54 9.61 5.32
N GLY A 102 18.01 9.42 6.57
CA GLY A 102 19.39 9.67 6.99
C GLY A 102 20.41 8.81 6.24
N LEU A 103 20.03 7.58 5.87
CA LEU A 103 20.84 6.68 5.05
C LEU A 103 20.81 7.02 3.55
N GLY A 104 20.15 8.12 3.14
CA GLY A 104 20.08 8.56 1.76
C GLY A 104 18.94 7.93 0.95
N GLY A 105 17.95 7.32 1.63
CA GLY A 105 16.84 6.61 0.98
C GLY A 105 15.85 7.48 0.20
N SER A 106 15.85 8.80 0.38
CA SER A 106 14.87 9.72 -0.23
C SER A 106 14.80 9.66 -1.76
N GLY A 107 15.90 9.32 -2.43
CA GLY A 107 15.95 9.20 -3.90
C GLY A 107 15.89 7.76 -4.40
N TYR A 108 15.85 6.78 -3.49
CA TYR A 108 15.98 5.36 -3.85
C TYR A 108 14.83 4.50 -3.37
N ILE A 109 14.09 4.89 -2.31
CA ILE A 109 13.03 4.06 -1.73
C ILE A 109 11.66 4.57 -2.18
N PHE A 110 10.89 3.66 -2.76
CA PHE A 110 9.53 3.87 -3.25
C PHE A 110 8.61 2.83 -2.59
N PRO A 111 7.62 3.25 -1.77
CA PRO A 111 6.68 2.31 -1.15
C PRO A 111 5.64 1.81 -2.16
N MET A 112 5.31 0.52 -2.10
CA MET A 112 4.28 -0.13 -2.92
C MET A 112 2.89 0.23 -2.39
N HIS A 113 2.39 1.37 -2.80
CA HIS A 113 1.06 1.85 -2.49
C HIS A 113 0.11 1.58 -3.68
N LYS A 114 -0.21 0.30 -3.92
CA LYS A 114 -0.95 -0.18 -5.09
C LYS A 114 -2.25 0.58 -5.40
N TRP A 115 -2.91 1.17 -4.40
CA TRP A 115 -4.14 1.91 -4.61
C TRP A 115 -3.94 3.24 -5.35
N HIS A 116 -2.74 3.80 -5.37
CA HIS A 116 -2.38 4.92 -6.25
C HIS A 116 -2.37 4.53 -7.74
N TYR A 117 -2.33 3.23 -8.03
CA TYR A 117 -2.33 2.67 -9.38
C TYR A 117 -3.67 2.03 -9.75
N HIS A 118 -4.64 2.06 -8.83
CA HIS A 118 -5.94 1.45 -9.06
C HIS A 118 -6.79 2.32 -9.99
N PRO A 119 -7.21 1.81 -11.19
CA PRO A 119 -7.91 2.63 -12.18
C PRO A 119 -9.22 3.23 -11.66
N GLY A 120 -9.96 2.51 -10.80
CA GLY A 120 -11.18 3.03 -10.18
C GLY A 120 -10.93 4.16 -9.20
N ILE A 121 -9.83 4.12 -8.45
CA ILE A 121 -9.45 5.21 -7.53
C ILE A 121 -9.00 6.43 -8.32
N GLU A 122 -8.27 6.24 -9.42
CA GLU A 122 -7.90 7.33 -10.32
C GLU A 122 -9.15 7.95 -10.98
N ALA A 123 -10.12 7.14 -11.39
CA ALA A 123 -11.39 7.64 -11.93
C ALA A 123 -12.15 8.47 -10.89
N LEU A 124 -12.22 8.02 -9.62
CA LEU A 124 -12.83 8.81 -8.53
C LEU A 124 -12.10 10.14 -8.32
N ARG A 125 -10.77 10.14 -8.33
CA ARG A 125 -9.95 11.36 -8.20
C ARG A 125 -10.28 12.36 -9.31
N LEU A 126 -10.34 11.90 -10.56
CA LEU A 126 -10.69 12.75 -11.71
C LEU A 126 -12.11 13.31 -11.61
N VAL A 127 -13.09 12.51 -11.18
CA VAL A 127 -14.46 12.97 -10.93
C VAL A 127 -14.49 14.04 -9.83
N GLY A 128 -13.78 13.82 -8.72
CA GLY A 128 -13.68 14.81 -7.65
C GLY A 128 -13.08 16.15 -8.11
N GLN A 129 -12.13 16.12 -9.05
CA GLN A 129 -11.48 17.32 -9.61
C GLN A 129 -12.27 17.97 -10.75
N SER A 130 -13.12 17.24 -11.45
CA SER A 130 -13.89 17.76 -12.61
C SER A 130 -14.96 18.78 -12.23
N GLY A 131 -15.36 18.82 -10.95
CA GLY A 131 -16.47 19.63 -10.46
C GLY A 131 -17.86 19.02 -10.78
N GLU A 132 -17.94 17.84 -11.38
CA GLU A 132 -19.19 17.16 -11.74
C GLU A 132 -20.08 16.87 -10.52
N ILE A 133 -19.48 16.49 -9.41
CA ILE A 133 -20.17 16.27 -8.12
C ILE A 133 -20.13 17.50 -7.19
N GLY A 134 -19.63 18.63 -7.68
CA GLY A 134 -19.38 19.80 -6.86
C GLY A 134 -18.08 19.70 -6.05
N MET A 135 -17.98 20.47 -4.96
CA MET A 135 -16.83 20.42 -4.05
C MET A 135 -16.92 19.14 -3.20
N VAL A 136 -15.83 18.38 -3.13
CA VAL A 136 -15.77 17.17 -2.29
C VAL A 136 -15.91 17.55 -0.81
N GLU A 137 -16.89 16.99 -0.14
CA GLU A 137 -17.23 17.23 1.26
C GLU A 137 -16.96 16.03 2.16
N GLU A 138 -16.97 14.82 1.58
CA GLU A 138 -16.69 13.59 2.31
C GLU A 138 -15.97 12.55 1.44
N VAL A 139 -15.07 11.79 2.07
CA VAL A 139 -14.47 10.56 1.55
C VAL A 139 -14.78 9.43 2.51
N LEU A 140 -15.43 8.37 2.02
CA LEU A 140 -15.74 7.17 2.79
C LEU A 140 -14.94 6.00 2.23
N THR A 141 -14.19 5.29 3.09
CA THR A 141 -13.55 4.02 2.74
C THR A 141 -14.12 2.90 3.59
N THR A 142 -14.34 1.75 2.97
CA THR A 142 -14.78 0.52 3.62
C THR A 142 -13.82 -0.59 3.24
N ARG A 143 -13.13 -1.15 4.23
CA ARG A 143 -12.20 -2.26 4.04
C ARG A 143 -12.48 -3.34 5.06
N HIS A 144 -13.29 -4.29 4.65
CA HIS A 144 -13.72 -5.39 5.49
C HIS A 144 -13.25 -6.71 4.91
N ALA A 145 -12.76 -7.61 5.75
CA ALA A 145 -12.37 -8.97 5.40
C ALA A 145 -12.31 -9.84 6.64
N TRP A 146 -12.23 -11.14 6.47
CA TRP A 146 -11.78 -12.04 7.52
C TRP A 146 -10.26 -12.21 7.40
N VAL A 147 -9.52 -11.78 8.43
CA VAL A 147 -8.06 -11.84 8.47
C VAL A 147 -7.64 -12.78 9.60
N ASN A 148 -7.02 -13.91 9.23
CA ASN A 148 -6.54 -14.90 10.19
C ASN A 148 -5.20 -14.51 10.82
N ASP A 149 -4.35 -13.80 10.07
CA ASP A 149 -3.01 -13.40 10.50
C ASP A 149 -2.70 -11.99 9.97
N PHE A 150 -2.27 -11.13 10.87
CA PHE A 150 -1.85 -9.76 10.56
C PHE A 150 -0.33 -9.64 10.29
N HIS A 151 0.38 -10.77 10.17
CA HIS A 151 1.79 -10.82 9.75
C HIS A 151 2.71 -9.86 10.53
N GLY A 152 2.59 -9.87 11.86
CA GLY A 152 3.38 -9.04 12.75
C GLY A 152 2.90 -7.59 12.91
N GLY A 153 1.70 -7.29 12.38
CA GLY A 153 1.03 -6.01 12.56
C GLY A 153 -0.33 -6.17 13.27
N ASP A 154 -1.21 -5.22 13.03
CA ASP A 154 -2.63 -5.24 13.38
C ASP A 154 -3.46 -4.63 12.24
N VAL A 155 -4.75 -4.40 12.47
CA VAL A 155 -5.66 -3.83 11.47
C VAL A 155 -5.20 -2.45 10.95
N PHE A 156 -4.51 -1.65 11.75
CA PHE A 156 -3.98 -0.35 11.33
C PHE A 156 -2.86 -0.53 10.30
N TRP A 157 -1.86 -1.32 10.64
CA TRP A 157 -0.64 -1.49 9.82
C TRP A 157 -0.86 -2.35 8.59
N THR A 158 -1.80 -3.30 8.64
CA THR A 158 -2.03 -4.21 7.52
C THR A 158 -3.14 -3.78 6.58
N GLN A 159 -4.18 -3.12 7.10
CA GLN A 159 -5.38 -2.77 6.34
C GLN A 159 -5.53 -1.25 6.14
N ALA A 160 -5.53 -0.47 7.23
CA ALA A 160 -5.79 0.98 7.14
C ALA A 160 -4.75 1.76 6.34
N VAL A 161 -3.51 1.25 6.24
CA VAL A 161 -2.49 1.81 5.35
C VAL A 161 -3.01 2.00 3.92
N HIS A 162 -3.82 1.08 3.42
CA HIS A 162 -4.42 1.18 2.10
C HIS A 162 -5.44 2.32 2.00
N ASP A 163 -6.27 2.49 3.03
CA ASP A 163 -7.31 3.52 3.04
C ASP A 163 -6.71 4.92 3.19
N LEU A 164 -5.68 5.06 4.03
CA LEU A 164 -4.93 6.31 4.14
C LEU A 164 -4.22 6.68 2.83
N THR A 165 -3.68 5.70 2.11
CA THR A 165 -3.09 5.96 0.78
C THR A 165 -4.14 6.35 -0.25
N ILE A 166 -5.35 5.77 -0.20
CA ILE A 166 -6.48 6.18 -1.04
C ILE A 166 -6.88 7.63 -0.73
N VAL A 167 -7.09 7.96 0.55
CA VAL A 167 -7.43 9.33 0.98
C VAL A 167 -6.41 10.33 0.48
N ARG A 168 -5.11 10.03 0.68
CA ARG A 168 -4.03 10.87 0.19
C ARG A 168 -4.07 11.06 -1.33
N HIS A 169 -4.36 10.01 -2.09
CA HIS A 169 -4.45 10.08 -3.55
C HIS A 169 -5.64 10.94 -4.01
N LEU A 170 -6.78 10.80 -3.36
CA LEU A 170 -8.00 11.54 -3.70
C LEU A 170 -7.91 13.03 -3.34
N LEU A 171 -7.36 13.36 -2.16
CA LEU A 171 -7.34 14.71 -1.61
C LEU A 171 -6.01 15.45 -1.81
N GLY A 172 -4.91 14.73 -2.06
CA GLY A 172 -3.54 15.27 -2.07
C GLY A 172 -2.88 15.34 -0.69
N TYR A 173 -3.61 15.05 0.38
CA TYR A 173 -3.16 15.04 1.78
C TYR A 173 -3.99 14.07 2.61
N ILE A 174 -3.56 13.79 3.84
CA ILE A 174 -4.35 13.06 4.85
C ILE A 174 -4.73 14.08 5.93
N PRO A 175 -6.03 14.26 6.27
CA PRO A 175 -6.43 15.13 7.38
C PRO A 175 -5.81 14.67 8.70
N ASP A 176 -5.20 15.58 9.45
CA ASP A 176 -4.50 15.33 10.72
C ASP A 176 -5.44 15.35 11.94
N ALA A 177 -6.55 16.10 11.86
CA ALA A 177 -7.52 16.22 12.93
C ALA A 177 -8.37 14.94 13.06
N ILE A 178 -8.11 14.11 14.06
CA ILE A 178 -8.91 12.91 14.37
C ILE A 178 -10.02 13.30 15.32
N ARG A 179 -11.27 13.33 14.81
CA ARG A 179 -12.48 13.71 15.57
C ARG A 179 -12.93 12.59 16.48
N THR A 180 -13.09 11.40 15.92
CA THR A 180 -13.50 10.21 16.66
C THR A 180 -12.73 8.99 16.18
N ILE A 181 -12.52 8.04 17.06
CA ILE A 181 -12.05 6.70 16.75
C ILE A 181 -12.67 5.71 17.71
N HIS A 182 -13.15 4.59 17.17
CA HIS A 182 -13.63 3.46 17.93
C HIS A 182 -12.89 2.21 17.47
N VAL A 183 -12.34 1.45 18.42
CA VAL A 183 -11.51 0.27 18.14
C VAL A 183 -12.11 -0.95 18.83
N ILE A 184 -12.09 -2.07 18.13
CA ILE A 184 -12.42 -3.38 18.68
C ILE A 184 -11.16 -4.23 18.70
N GLU A 185 -10.82 -4.76 19.86
CA GLU A 185 -9.72 -5.68 20.08
C GLU A 185 -10.25 -7.13 20.19
N ASN A 186 -9.40 -8.09 19.82
CA ASN A 186 -9.67 -9.50 20.08
C ASN A 186 -9.29 -9.91 21.54
N GLU A 187 -9.39 -11.18 21.86
CA GLU A 187 -9.07 -11.73 23.19
C GLU A 187 -7.60 -11.51 23.61
N THR A 188 -6.69 -11.38 22.65
CA THR A 188 -5.26 -11.09 22.88
C THR A 188 -4.95 -9.60 22.91
N ARG A 189 -5.96 -8.73 22.94
CA ARG A 189 -5.85 -7.28 22.86
C ARG A 189 -5.20 -6.75 21.58
N LEU A 190 -5.29 -7.54 20.49
CA LEU A 190 -4.89 -7.08 19.18
C LEU A 190 -6.04 -6.30 18.54
N PRO A 191 -5.83 -5.06 18.06
CA PRO A 191 -6.80 -4.32 17.27
C PRO A 191 -7.15 -5.08 15.99
N VAL A 192 -8.42 -5.44 15.83
CA VAL A 192 -8.92 -6.23 14.68
C VAL A 192 -9.94 -5.47 13.84
N GLU A 193 -10.49 -4.39 14.39
CA GLU A 193 -11.46 -3.53 13.70
C GLU A 193 -11.40 -2.11 14.25
N PHE A 194 -11.62 -1.11 13.40
CA PHE A 194 -11.87 0.25 13.86
C PHE A 194 -12.71 1.06 12.87
N THR A 195 -13.34 2.11 13.40
CA THR A 195 -13.94 3.19 12.63
C THR A 195 -13.35 4.51 13.10
N ALA A 196 -12.94 5.36 12.18
CA ALA A 196 -12.40 6.68 12.49
C ALA A 196 -12.99 7.76 11.60
N VAL A 197 -13.12 8.97 12.16
CA VAL A 197 -13.53 10.18 11.43
C VAL A 197 -12.44 11.21 11.56
N LEU A 198 -11.92 11.66 10.40
CA LEU A 198 -10.84 12.65 10.30
C LEU A 198 -11.34 13.90 9.56
N GLY A 199 -10.70 15.03 9.84
CA GLY A 199 -10.97 16.30 9.16
C GLY A 199 -12.34 16.91 9.50
N GLU A 200 -12.57 18.08 8.98
CA GLU A 200 -13.85 18.80 9.12
C GLU A 200 -14.52 19.00 7.76
N LYS A 201 -13.75 19.41 6.76
CA LYS A 201 -14.20 19.61 5.38
C LYS A 201 -13.01 19.51 4.42
N PRO A 202 -12.89 18.42 3.65
CA PRO A 202 -13.75 17.24 3.64
C PRO A 202 -13.63 16.39 4.91
N VAL A 203 -14.72 15.75 5.28
CA VAL A 203 -14.73 14.68 6.30
C VAL A 203 -14.21 13.41 5.67
N VAL A 204 -13.36 12.67 6.38
CA VAL A 204 -12.90 11.34 5.97
C VAL A 204 -13.40 10.32 6.98
N VAL A 205 -14.11 9.31 6.50
CA VAL A 205 -14.59 8.19 7.32
C VAL A 205 -13.85 6.92 6.89
N LEU A 206 -13.14 6.32 7.84
CA LEU A 206 -12.47 5.03 7.66
C LEU A 206 -13.25 3.95 8.40
N SER A 207 -13.68 2.90 7.71
CA SER A 207 -14.29 1.71 8.29
C SER A 207 -13.48 0.48 7.91
N VAL A 208 -12.73 -0.06 8.87
CA VAL A 208 -11.76 -1.13 8.63
C VAL A 208 -12.01 -2.29 9.57
N SER A 209 -12.21 -3.50 9.03
CA SER A 209 -12.47 -4.70 9.83
C SER A 209 -11.72 -5.91 9.31
N GLY A 210 -10.99 -6.59 10.20
CA GLY A 210 -10.37 -7.89 9.96
C GLY A 210 -11.23 -9.08 10.41
N ARG A 211 -12.48 -8.85 10.83
CA ARG A 211 -13.39 -9.87 11.36
C ARG A 211 -14.75 -9.93 10.66
N HIS A 212 -14.81 -9.42 9.44
CA HIS A 212 -16.06 -9.35 8.68
C HIS A 212 -16.24 -10.60 7.81
N CYS A 213 -17.47 -11.10 7.74
CA CYS A 213 -17.80 -12.36 7.05
C CYS A 213 -17.63 -12.30 5.51
N SER A 214 -17.63 -11.12 4.93
CA SER A 214 -17.43 -10.91 3.47
C SER A 214 -16.31 -9.91 3.21
N LYS A 215 -15.63 -10.09 2.06
CA LYS A 215 -14.58 -9.17 1.62
C LYS A 215 -15.23 -7.98 0.90
N VAL A 216 -15.02 -6.78 1.45
CA VAL A 216 -15.48 -5.51 0.86
C VAL A 216 -14.29 -4.54 0.82
N SER A 217 -14.13 -3.84 -0.29
CA SER A 217 -13.11 -2.79 -0.45
C SER A 217 -13.71 -1.68 -1.30
N GLY A 218 -14.61 -0.90 -0.67
CA GLY A 218 -15.35 0.18 -1.32
C GLY A 218 -14.76 1.56 -1.01
N VAL A 219 -14.92 2.50 -1.94
CA VAL A 219 -14.55 3.90 -1.78
C VAL A 219 -15.63 4.79 -2.39
N ALA A 220 -16.12 5.75 -1.61
CA ALA A 220 -17.04 6.77 -2.10
C ALA A 220 -16.49 8.18 -1.84
N ILE A 221 -16.79 9.08 -2.74
CA ILE A 221 -16.61 10.52 -2.57
C ILE A 221 -17.96 11.20 -2.70
N HIS A 222 -18.32 12.00 -1.71
CA HIS A 222 -19.54 12.80 -1.72
C HIS A 222 -19.16 14.27 -1.92
N GLY A 223 -19.75 14.87 -2.90
CA GLY A 223 -19.60 16.30 -3.17
C GLY A 223 -20.90 17.06 -2.90
N SER A 224 -20.83 18.39 -2.96
CA SER A 224 -21.98 19.28 -2.69
C SER A 224 -23.14 19.13 -3.69
N ARG A 225 -22.95 18.41 -4.83
CA ARG A 225 -23.97 18.26 -5.90
C ARG A 225 -24.11 16.82 -6.40
N GLY A 226 -23.42 15.87 -5.78
CA GLY A 226 -23.48 14.46 -6.20
C GLY A 226 -22.47 13.62 -5.49
N ALA A 227 -22.39 12.35 -5.89
CA ALA A 227 -21.47 11.38 -5.33
C ALA A 227 -20.88 10.47 -6.42
N ALA A 228 -19.71 9.91 -6.17
CA ALA A 228 -19.15 8.87 -7.01
C ALA A 228 -18.60 7.73 -6.13
N MET A 229 -18.72 6.49 -6.62
CA MET A 229 -18.38 5.32 -5.82
C MET A 229 -17.77 4.21 -6.67
N LEU A 230 -16.70 3.62 -6.14
CA LEU A 230 -16.21 2.29 -6.47
C LEU A 230 -16.71 1.33 -5.39
N HIS A 231 -17.65 0.45 -5.72
CA HIS A 231 -18.28 -0.42 -4.71
C HIS A 231 -17.30 -1.47 -4.18
N ASN A 232 -16.45 -2.02 -5.06
CA ASN A 232 -15.42 -2.98 -4.67
C ASN A 232 -14.16 -2.85 -5.54
N ALA A 233 -13.03 -3.33 -5.02
CA ALA A 233 -11.72 -3.29 -5.66
C ALA A 233 -11.63 -4.00 -7.03
N TYR A 234 -12.56 -4.89 -7.34
CA TYR A 234 -12.58 -5.67 -8.59
C TYR A 234 -13.72 -5.28 -9.53
N ASP A 235 -14.42 -4.20 -9.23
CA ASP A 235 -15.47 -3.71 -10.13
C ASP A 235 -14.85 -3.17 -11.42
N GLU A 236 -15.62 -3.31 -12.50
CA GLU A 236 -15.22 -2.87 -13.83
C GLU A 236 -15.68 -1.43 -14.14
N HIS A 237 -16.31 -0.77 -13.20
CA HIS A 237 -16.80 0.59 -13.34
C HIS A 237 -16.94 1.30 -12.00
N ILE A 238 -16.90 2.62 -12.03
CA ILE A 238 -17.39 3.49 -10.95
C ILE A 238 -18.81 3.95 -11.27
N VAL A 239 -19.59 4.23 -10.24
CA VAL A 239 -20.95 4.80 -10.37
C VAL A 239 -20.91 6.25 -9.94
N ILE A 240 -21.52 7.13 -10.71
CA ILE A 240 -21.69 8.55 -10.39
C ILE A 240 -23.17 8.84 -10.33
N ARG A 241 -23.61 9.58 -9.30
CA ARG A 241 -24.98 10.08 -9.18
C ARG A 241 -24.95 11.57 -8.84
N ASN A 242 -25.68 12.35 -9.59
CA ASN A 242 -25.91 13.78 -9.39
C ASN A 242 -27.34 14.16 -9.83
N GLU A 243 -27.65 15.45 -9.91
CA GLU A 243 -28.96 15.96 -10.31
C GLU A 243 -29.39 15.49 -11.71
N SER A 244 -28.44 15.19 -12.61
CA SER A 244 -28.71 14.70 -13.96
C SER A 244 -29.05 13.20 -14.01
N GLY A 245 -28.93 12.49 -12.88
CA GLY A 245 -29.21 11.06 -12.76
C GLY A 245 -27.99 10.23 -12.39
N GLU A 246 -28.05 8.94 -12.73
CA GLU A 246 -26.98 7.97 -12.48
C GLU A 246 -26.29 7.58 -13.78
N ARG A 247 -24.97 7.49 -13.73
CA ARG A 247 -24.17 6.96 -14.84
C ARG A 247 -23.00 6.11 -14.35
N LYS A 248 -22.51 5.23 -15.19
CA LYS A 248 -21.36 4.38 -14.95
C LYS A 248 -20.21 4.78 -15.86
N ILE A 249 -18.98 4.78 -15.30
CA ILE A 249 -17.75 4.94 -16.08
C ILE A 249 -17.00 3.62 -16.00
N ALA A 250 -16.79 2.98 -17.14
CA ALA A 250 -15.94 1.80 -17.24
C ALA A 250 -14.48 2.15 -16.89
N ILE A 251 -13.81 1.25 -16.20
CA ILE A 251 -12.41 1.40 -15.79
C ILE A 251 -11.58 0.23 -16.35
N ASP A 252 -10.28 0.45 -16.49
CA ASP A 252 -9.34 -0.64 -16.81
C ASP A 252 -9.34 -1.67 -15.65
N THR A 253 -9.41 -2.94 -15.99
CA THR A 253 -9.40 -4.06 -15.02
C THR A 253 -8.00 -4.62 -14.74
N THR A 254 -6.96 -4.00 -15.30
CA THR A 254 -5.56 -4.39 -15.02
C THR A 254 -5.28 -4.27 -13.52
N LEU A 255 -4.73 -5.34 -12.94
CA LEU A 255 -4.47 -5.39 -11.50
C LEU A 255 -3.49 -4.30 -11.06
N PRO A 256 -3.77 -3.59 -9.97
CA PRO A 256 -2.92 -2.50 -9.47
C PRO A 256 -1.49 -2.92 -9.15
N LEU A 257 -1.25 -4.17 -8.68
CA LEU A 257 0.08 -4.70 -8.45
C LEU A 257 0.92 -4.73 -9.74
N TYR A 258 0.33 -5.19 -10.85
CA TYR A 258 1.01 -5.20 -12.15
C TYR A 258 1.31 -3.77 -12.64
N LEU A 259 0.38 -2.84 -12.45
CA LEU A 259 0.53 -1.45 -12.87
C LEU A 259 1.66 -0.75 -12.10
N GLU A 260 1.73 -0.94 -10.77
CA GLU A 260 2.79 -0.34 -9.97
C GLU A 260 4.18 -0.94 -10.26
N LEU A 261 4.27 -2.26 -10.47
CA LEU A 261 5.51 -2.91 -10.88
C LEU A 261 5.95 -2.48 -12.28
N ARG A 262 5.01 -2.32 -13.22
CA ARG A 262 5.30 -1.81 -14.56
C ARG A 262 5.89 -0.40 -14.52
N GLU A 263 5.38 0.48 -13.65
CA GLU A 263 5.93 1.83 -13.48
C GLU A 263 7.33 1.78 -12.86
N PHE A 264 7.55 0.91 -11.85
CA PHE A 264 8.86 0.72 -11.27
C PHE A 264 9.89 0.18 -12.27
N VAL A 265 9.56 -0.85 -13.05
CA VAL A 265 10.43 -1.38 -14.12
C VAL A 265 10.72 -0.30 -15.16
N GLY A 266 9.69 0.46 -15.57
CA GLY A 266 9.88 1.59 -16.48
C GLY A 266 10.86 2.65 -15.94
N TYR A 267 10.85 2.89 -14.63
CA TYR A 267 11.82 3.78 -13.98
C TYR A 267 13.25 3.21 -14.04
N LEU A 268 13.42 1.90 -13.85
CA LEU A 268 14.73 1.24 -14.03
C LEU A 268 15.25 1.37 -15.48
N GLU A 269 14.36 1.54 -16.43
CA GLU A 269 14.63 1.76 -17.86
C GLU A 269 14.67 3.25 -18.24
N HIS A 270 14.98 4.14 -17.28
CA HIS A 270 15.08 5.59 -17.43
C HIS A 270 13.77 6.35 -17.66
N GLY A 271 12.63 5.75 -17.30
CA GLY A 271 11.33 6.42 -17.23
C GLY A 271 11.19 7.33 -16.01
N PRO A 272 10.02 7.92 -15.79
CA PRO A 272 9.74 8.75 -14.61
C PRO A 272 9.75 7.91 -13.33
N PRO A 273 10.05 8.52 -12.17
CA PRO A 273 10.04 7.82 -10.88
C PRO A 273 8.62 7.36 -10.51
N PRO A 274 8.50 6.28 -9.70
CA PRO A 274 7.21 5.84 -9.15
C PRO A 274 6.47 6.95 -8.42
N ARG A 275 5.13 6.90 -8.45
CA ARG A 275 4.24 7.94 -7.89
C ARG A 275 4.41 8.16 -6.39
N CYS A 276 4.85 7.15 -5.65
CA CYS A 276 5.04 7.20 -4.21
C CYS A 276 6.52 7.17 -3.86
N ASN A 277 6.93 7.93 -2.87
CA ASN A 277 8.29 8.01 -2.36
C ASN A 277 8.32 7.96 -0.82
N LEU A 278 9.49 8.10 -0.21
CA LEU A 278 9.64 8.04 1.25
C LEU A 278 8.83 9.12 1.99
N THR A 279 8.58 10.29 1.38
CA THR A 279 7.71 11.32 1.97
C THR A 279 6.28 10.81 2.11
N HIS A 280 5.75 10.13 1.09
CA HIS A 280 4.42 9.50 1.13
C HIS A 280 4.35 8.42 2.23
N ALA A 281 5.39 7.58 2.36
CA ALA A 281 5.46 6.62 3.45
C ALA A 281 5.42 7.30 4.82
N LYS A 282 6.17 8.41 5.01
CA LYS A 282 6.20 9.16 6.26
C LYS A 282 4.84 9.77 6.61
N GLU A 283 4.13 10.35 5.63
CA GLU A 283 2.78 10.92 5.84
C GLU A 283 1.78 9.83 6.27
N VAL A 284 1.80 8.67 5.63
CA VAL A 284 0.94 7.54 5.98
C VAL A 284 1.30 6.99 7.36
N THR A 285 2.59 6.81 7.66
CA THR A 285 3.06 6.36 8.98
C THR A 285 2.64 7.34 10.07
N GLN A 286 2.77 8.66 9.84
CA GLN A 286 2.32 9.69 10.78
C GLN A 286 0.82 9.56 11.09
N ALA A 287 -0.01 9.37 10.06
CA ALA A 287 -1.44 9.19 10.24
C ALA A 287 -1.77 7.91 11.03
N LEU A 288 -1.10 6.79 10.73
CA LEU A 288 -1.26 5.52 11.46
C LEU A 288 -0.88 5.67 12.93
N VAL A 289 0.27 6.30 13.22
CA VAL A 289 0.72 6.58 14.59
C VAL A 289 -0.28 7.49 15.33
N SER A 290 -0.77 8.53 14.66
CA SER A 290 -1.74 9.47 15.24
C SER A 290 -3.07 8.78 15.56
N LEU A 291 -3.58 7.92 14.68
CA LEU A 291 -4.80 7.12 14.91
C LEU A 291 -4.63 6.19 16.13
N ARG A 292 -3.52 5.48 16.23
CA ARG A 292 -3.22 4.58 17.35
C ARG A 292 -3.10 5.34 18.68
N ASN A 293 -2.39 6.47 18.68
CA ASN A 293 -2.26 7.33 19.86
C ASN A 293 -3.62 7.86 20.31
N LYS A 294 -4.48 8.30 19.39
CA LYS A 294 -5.85 8.74 19.69
C LYS A 294 -6.73 7.64 20.27
N ALA A 295 -6.50 6.39 19.85
CA ALA A 295 -7.16 5.20 20.37
C ALA A 295 -6.58 4.71 21.72
N GLY A 296 -5.52 5.33 22.24
CA GLY A 296 -4.84 4.89 23.46
C GLY A 296 -4.04 3.59 23.31
N LEU A 297 -3.70 3.20 22.07
CA LEU A 297 -2.95 1.97 21.80
C LEU A 297 -1.45 2.21 21.91
N PRO A 298 -0.68 1.23 22.46
CA PRO A 298 0.77 1.34 22.54
C PRO A 298 1.41 1.34 21.14
N PRO A 299 2.63 1.87 20.98
CA PRO A 299 3.40 1.68 19.74
C PRO A 299 3.48 0.20 19.40
N LEU A 300 3.47 -0.12 18.08
CA LEU A 300 3.70 -1.50 17.66
C LEU A 300 5.15 -1.88 18.00
N GLN A 301 5.33 -2.92 18.79
CA GLN A 301 6.65 -3.44 19.12
C GLN A 301 7.12 -4.35 17.98
N ARG A 302 8.37 -4.19 17.55
CA ARG A 302 9.03 -5.18 16.71
C ARG A 302 9.25 -6.42 17.56
N THR A 303 8.40 -7.42 17.40
CA THR A 303 8.68 -8.74 17.97
C THR A 303 9.79 -9.36 17.12
N HIS A 304 11.03 -9.23 17.59
CA HIS A 304 12.08 -10.14 17.13
C HIS A 304 11.85 -11.49 17.85
N PRO A 305 11.78 -12.60 17.11
CA PRO A 305 11.88 -13.91 17.74
C PRO A 305 13.28 -14.11 18.30
#